data_a2d0e5177714b76c54b13aae49e3c81a
#
_entry.id   a2d0e5177714b76c54b13aae49e3c81a
#
_cell.length_a   1.000
_cell.length_b   1.000
_cell.length_c   1.000
_cell.angle_alpha   90.00
_cell.angle_beta   90.00
_cell.angle_gamma   90.00
#
_symmetry.space_group_name_H-M   'P 1'
#
loop_
_entity.id
_entity.type
_entity.pdbx_description
1 polymer ?
#
loop_
_entity_poly.entity_id
_entity_poly.type
_entity_poly.pdbx_seq_one_letter_code
_entity_poly.pdbx_strand_id
1 'polypeptide(L)'
;MELLLIRHALPLRIDEGAVDGPADPALSEVGHLQARALSDWLAAEHVDALWCSPMRRARETVAPVAERLQLEVRLEDGLAEFDREALSYIPIEELKAAGDPRWNEVPEQPEHFRRVVVEAVEGIVAAHAGHRVAVVCHGGVINAYAAHVLGIDDPLFFLPTYTSISRIFAASTGERSIASLNEAAHLRDL
;
A
#
# COMPACT_ATOMS: atom_id res chain seq x y z
N MET A 1 -12.88 14.11 -3.62
CA MET A 1 -11.51 13.99 -3.11
C MET A 1 -10.68 13.12 -4.06
N GLU A 2 -9.36 13.20 -3.98
CA GLU A 2 -8.45 12.29 -4.68
C GLU A 2 -7.70 11.44 -3.65
N LEU A 3 -7.77 10.12 -3.80
CA LEU A 3 -7.11 9.14 -2.96
C LEU A 3 -5.93 8.54 -3.73
N LEU A 4 -4.73 8.58 -3.13
CA LEU A 4 -3.51 7.99 -3.65
C LEU A 4 -3.20 6.75 -2.82
N LEU A 5 -3.56 5.55 -3.29
CA LEU A 5 -3.15 4.30 -2.65
C LEU A 5 -1.75 3.94 -3.13
N ILE A 6 -0.82 3.79 -2.19
CA ILE A 6 0.61 3.63 -2.47
C ILE A 6 1.09 2.34 -1.83
N ARG A 7 1.67 1.43 -2.63
CA ARG A 7 2.31 0.24 -2.08
C ARG A 7 3.60 0.64 -1.34
N HIS A 8 3.87 0.02 -0.19
CA HIS A 8 5.16 0.18 0.49
C HIS A 8 6.35 -0.14 -0.42
N ALA A 9 7.54 0.36 -0.09
CA ALA A 9 8.80 0.10 -0.78
C ALA A 9 9.32 -1.33 -0.50
N LEU A 10 10.32 -1.79 -1.26
CA LEU A 10 10.89 -3.14 -1.18
C LEU A 10 11.46 -3.43 0.22
N PRO A 11 10.90 -4.39 0.97
CA PRO A 11 11.41 -4.76 2.28
C PRO A 11 12.49 -5.85 2.20
N LEU A 12 13.14 -6.07 3.33
CA LEU A 12 14.05 -7.20 3.53
C LEU A 12 13.27 -8.52 3.60
N ARG A 13 13.91 -9.61 3.21
CA ARG A 13 13.43 -10.96 3.45
C ARG A 13 13.60 -11.31 4.93
N ILE A 14 12.63 -12.02 5.50
CA ILE A 14 12.70 -12.67 6.82
C ILE A 14 12.33 -14.14 6.63
N ASP A 15 13.28 -15.04 6.88
CA ASP A 15 13.03 -16.47 6.87
C ASP A 15 12.32 -16.91 8.16
N GLU A 16 11.58 -18.01 8.08
CA GLU A 16 10.88 -18.60 9.23
C GLU A 16 11.87 -18.94 10.35
N GLY A 17 11.53 -18.54 11.57
CA GLY A 17 12.39 -18.73 12.75
C GLY A 17 13.53 -17.72 12.89
N ALA A 18 13.65 -16.74 11.98
CA ALA A 18 14.67 -15.69 12.09
C ALA A 18 14.32 -14.61 13.12
N VAL A 19 13.05 -14.51 13.50
CA VAL A 19 12.53 -13.55 14.50
C VAL A 19 11.53 -14.25 15.42
N ASP A 20 11.39 -13.73 16.64
CA ASP A 20 10.35 -14.16 17.57
C ASP A 20 9.03 -13.41 17.22
N GLY A 21 7.99 -14.16 16.86
CA GLY A 21 6.68 -13.62 16.48
C GLY A 21 6.54 -13.30 14.98
N PRO A 22 5.52 -12.49 14.60
CA PRO A 22 5.24 -12.16 13.22
C PRO A 22 6.39 -11.42 12.52
N ALA A 23 6.61 -11.75 11.24
CA ALA A 23 7.62 -11.12 10.40
C ALA A 23 7.16 -9.72 9.94
N ASP A 24 7.74 -8.67 10.50
CA ASP A 24 7.50 -7.28 10.09
C ASP A 24 8.80 -6.63 9.59
N PRO A 25 9.20 -6.88 8.33
CA PRO A 25 10.50 -6.49 7.79
C PRO A 25 10.67 -4.97 7.67
N ALA A 26 11.90 -4.53 7.92
CA ALA A 26 12.38 -3.20 7.53
C ALA A 26 12.51 -3.11 6.00
N LEU A 27 12.67 -1.90 5.49
CA LEU A 27 13.03 -1.68 4.09
C LEU A 27 14.46 -2.17 3.79
N SER A 28 14.66 -2.67 2.57
CA SER A 28 15.98 -2.90 2.01
C SER A 28 16.65 -1.57 1.60
N GLU A 29 17.94 -1.60 1.26
CA GLU A 29 18.64 -0.43 0.72
C GLU A 29 17.94 0.13 -0.53
N VAL A 30 17.51 -0.76 -1.44
CA VAL A 30 16.71 -0.39 -2.62
C VAL A 30 15.36 0.19 -2.20
N GLY A 31 14.70 -0.40 -1.19
CA GLY A 31 13.46 0.13 -0.65
C GLY A 31 13.60 1.55 -0.11
N HIS A 32 14.69 1.87 0.57
CA HIS A 32 14.96 3.24 1.01
C HIS A 32 15.19 4.21 -0.16
N LEU A 33 15.79 3.77 -1.27
CA LEU A 33 15.91 4.59 -2.50
C LEU A 33 14.52 4.83 -3.11
N GLN A 34 13.69 3.79 -3.22
CA GLN A 34 12.31 3.90 -3.71
C GLN A 34 11.46 4.87 -2.86
N ALA A 35 11.57 4.78 -1.53
CA ALA A 35 10.85 5.67 -0.62
C ALA A 35 11.27 7.14 -0.77
N ARG A 36 12.55 7.42 -1.01
CA ARG A 36 13.04 8.77 -1.32
C ARG A 36 12.53 9.28 -2.66
N ALA A 37 12.57 8.45 -3.72
CA ALA A 37 12.05 8.83 -5.03
C ALA A 37 10.54 9.13 -4.98
N LEU A 38 9.77 8.34 -4.22
CA LEU A 38 8.37 8.60 -3.93
C LEU A 38 8.18 9.96 -3.23
N SER A 39 9.02 10.25 -2.22
CA SER A 39 8.98 11.52 -1.49
C SER A 39 9.21 12.72 -2.39
N ASP A 40 10.23 12.64 -3.28
CA ASP A 40 10.53 13.70 -4.25
C ASP A 40 9.39 13.88 -5.26
N TRP A 41 8.77 12.79 -5.70
CA TRP A 41 7.62 12.81 -6.61
C TRP A 41 6.40 13.49 -5.97
N LEU A 42 6.04 13.07 -4.76
CA LEU A 42 4.88 13.63 -4.05
C LEU A 42 5.09 15.08 -3.60
N ALA A 43 6.33 15.54 -3.46
CA ALA A 43 6.62 16.95 -3.19
C ALA A 43 6.21 17.89 -4.33
N ALA A 44 6.12 17.37 -5.56
CA ALA A 44 5.61 18.13 -6.71
C ALA A 44 4.07 18.12 -6.81
N GLU A 45 3.41 17.31 -5.98
CA GLU A 45 1.96 17.22 -5.89
C GLU A 45 1.48 17.86 -4.58
N HIS A 46 0.29 18.44 -4.62
CA HIS A 46 -0.33 18.92 -3.38
C HIS A 46 -0.98 17.73 -2.68
N VAL A 47 -0.51 17.39 -1.47
CA VAL A 47 -1.08 16.35 -0.61
C VAL A 47 -1.51 17.01 0.70
N ASP A 48 -2.77 16.81 1.10
CA ASP A 48 -3.38 17.45 2.28
C ASP A 48 -3.24 16.59 3.55
N ALA A 49 -3.17 15.25 3.42
CA ALA A 49 -3.07 14.35 4.57
C ALA A 49 -2.35 13.05 4.20
N LEU A 50 -1.70 12.45 5.20
CA LEU A 50 -1.00 11.16 5.11
C LEU A 50 -1.61 10.14 6.06
N TRP A 51 -1.94 8.96 5.49
CA TRP A 51 -2.35 7.78 6.23
C TRP A 51 -1.40 6.63 5.95
N CYS A 52 -1.29 5.70 6.87
CA CYS A 52 -0.34 4.60 6.74
C CYS A 52 -0.83 3.35 7.47
N SER A 53 -0.56 2.19 6.88
CA SER A 53 -0.60 0.91 7.57
C SER A 53 0.32 0.91 8.81
N PRO A 54 -0.04 0.24 9.91
CA PRO A 54 0.81 0.14 11.09
C PRO A 54 2.08 -0.68 10.86
N MET A 55 2.16 -1.47 9.77
CA MET A 55 3.30 -2.36 9.50
C MET A 55 4.58 -1.58 9.18
N ARG A 56 5.72 -2.09 9.67
CA ARG A 56 7.02 -1.41 9.63
C ARG A 56 7.42 -0.96 8.23
N ARG A 57 7.31 -1.86 7.23
CA ARG A 57 7.62 -1.56 5.82
C ARG A 57 6.85 -0.37 5.26
N ALA A 58 5.57 -0.21 5.63
CA ALA A 58 4.76 0.94 5.23
C ALA A 58 5.16 2.22 5.97
N ARG A 59 5.41 2.13 7.28
CA ARG A 59 5.86 3.25 8.12
C ARG A 59 7.21 3.79 7.68
N GLU A 60 8.18 2.92 7.36
CA GLU A 60 9.48 3.34 6.85
C GLU A 60 9.37 3.95 5.45
N THR A 61 8.40 3.52 4.63
CA THR A 61 8.13 4.12 3.31
C THR A 61 7.57 5.53 3.42
N VAL A 62 6.61 5.76 4.33
CA VAL A 62 5.95 7.07 4.47
C VAL A 62 6.82 8.10 5.19
N ALA A 63 7.80 7.68 5.98
CA ALA A 63 8.62 8.57 6.80
C ALA A 63 9.29 9.72 6.01
N PRO A 64 10.03 9.47 4.90
CA PRO A 64 10.62 10.56 4.11
C PRO A 64 9.57 11.44 3.42
N VAL A 65 8.38 10.90 3.10
CA VAL A 65 7.25 11.69 2.55
C VAL A 65 6.73 12.66 3.61
N ALA A 66 6.50 12.17 4.84
CA ALA A 66 6.01 12.98 5.95
C ALA A 66 6.98 14.11 6.32
N GLU A 67 8.27 13.81 6.37
CA GLU A 67 9.32 14.80 6.61
C GLU A 67 9.33 15.89 5.52
N ARG A 68 9.28 15.49 4.26
CA ARG A 68 9.33 16.38 3.10
C ARG A 68 8.13 17.31 3.00
N LEU A 69 6.93 16.77 3.26
CA LEU A 69 5.67 17.50 3.16
C LEU A 69 5.29 18.22 4.46
N GLN A 70 6.00 17.97 5.55
CA GLN A 70 5.70 18.50 6.91
C GLN A 70 4.28 18.11 7.36
N LEU A 71 3.85 16.87 7.04
CA LEU A 71 2.54 16.34 7.40
C LEU A 71 2.67 15.26 8.47
N GLU A 72 1.70 15.24 9.40
CA GLU A 72 1.56 14.14 10.37
C GLU A 72 1.05 12.88 9.70
N VAL A 73 1.62 11.73 10.06
CA VAL A 73 1.18 10.41 9.60
C VAL A 73 0.14 9.86 10.56
N ARG A 74 -1.04 9.54 10.03
CA ARG A 74 -2.11 8.85 10.78
C ARG A 74 -2.07 7.37 10.47
N LEU A 75 -2.09 6.54 11.50
CA LEU A 75 -2.11 5.08 11.35
C LEU A 75 -3.56 4.58 11.31
N GLU A 76 -3.80 3.55 10.47
CA GLU A 76 -5.09 2.89 10.34
C GLU A 76 -4.89 1.36 10.27
N ASP A 77 -5.38 0.64 11.26
CA ASP A 77 -5.20 -0.80 11.42
C ASP A 77 -5.84 -1.61 10.27
N GLY A 78 -6.94 -1.13 9.72
CA GLY A 78 -7.61 -1.75 8.58
C GLY A 78 -6.82 -1.69 7.26
N LEU A 79 -5.69 -0.97 7.24
CA LEU A 79 -4.75 -0.94 6.12
C LEU A 79 -3.62 -1.98 6.26
N ALA A 80 -3.60 -2.81 7.31
CA ALA A 80 -2.62 -3.87 7.44
C ALA A 80 -2.82 -4.95 6.38
N GLU A 81 -1.71 -5.56 5.91
CA GLU A 81 -1.78 -6.65 4.93
C GLU A 81 -2.26 -7.95 5.59
N PHE A 82 -2.81 -8.85 4.79
CA PHE A 82 -3.30 -10.14 5.28
C PHE A 82 -2.18 -11.04 5.82
N ASP A 83 -0.92 -10.77 5.47
CA ASP A 83 0.26 -11.49 5.96
C ASP A 83 0.79 -10.98 7.32
N ARG A 84 0.07 -10.08 8.01
CA ARG A 84 0.53 -9.42 9.24
C ARG A 84 0.93 -10.37 10.37
N GLU A 85 0.35 -11.57 10.40
CA GLU A 85 0.65 -12.60 11.40
C GLU A 85 1.58 -13.70 10.85
N ALA A 86 2.09 -13.58 9.63
CA ALA A 86 2.98 -14.56 9.03
C ALA A 86 4.34 -14.59 9.75
N LEU A 87 4.92 -15.78 9.90
CA LEU A 87 6.21 -15.97 10.58
C LEU A 87 7.42 -15.78 9.67
N SER A 88 7.18 -15.54 8.38
CA SER A 88 8.21 -15.25 7.39
C SER A 88 7.72 -14.18 6.42
N TYR A 89 8.64 -13.51 5.76
CA TYR A 89 8.35 -12.59 4.67
C TYR A 89 9.35 -12.79 3.54
N ILE A 90 8.87 -13.12 2.36
CA ILE A 90 9.68 -13.23 1.15
C ILE A 90 9.14 -12.25 0.11
N PRO A 91 9.97 -11.33 -0.43
CA PRO A 91 9.53 -10.42 -1.49
C PRO A 91 8.91 -11.20 -2.66
N ILE A 92 7.78 -10.72 -3.17
CA ILE A 92 7.01 -11.44 -4.19
C ILE A 92 7.80 -11.67 -5.47
N GLU A 93 8.74 -10.77 -5.78
CA GLU A 93 9.64 -10.89 -6.92
C GLU A 93 10.59 -12.09 -6.78
N GLU A 94 11.06 -12.37 -5.54
CA GLU A 94 11.89 -13.54 -5.25
C GLU A 94 11.07 -14.84 -5.41
N LEU A 95 9.83 -14.86 -4.90
CA LEU A 95 8.93 -15.99 -5.08
C LEU A 95 8.67 -16.28 -6.56
N LYS A 96 8.41 -15.24 -7.35
CA LYS A 96 8.22 -15.37 -8.81
C LYS A 96 9.46 -15.89 -9.51
N ALA A 97 10.62 -15.33 -9.20
CA ALA A 97 11.88 -15.77 -9.80
C ALA A 97 12.21 -17.22 -9.46
N ALA A 98 11.82 -17.69 -8.27
CA ALA A 98 11.98 -19.09 -7.84
C ALA A 98 10.89 -20.02 -8.38
N GLY A 99 9.84 -19.49 -9.03
CA GLY A 99 8.66 -20.29 -9.44
C GLY A 99 7.86 -20.83 -8.25
N ASP A 100 7.96 -20.17 -7.09
CA ASP A 100 7.26 -20.56 -5.86
C ASP A 100 5.79 -20.13 -5.95
N PRO A 101 4.81 -21.05 -5.82
CA PRO A 101 3.39 -20.72 -5.96
C PRO A 101 2.86 -19.73 -4.93
N ARG A 102 3.56 -19.53 -3.82
CA ARG A 102 3.19 -18.55 -2.78
C ARG A 102 3.12 -17.12 -3.29
N TRP A 103 3.73 -16.79 -4.43
CA TRP A 103 3.59 -15.47 -5.04
C TRP A 103 2.14 -15.08 -5.36
N ASN A 104 1.22 -16.06 -5.44
CA ASN A 104 -0.20 -15.87 -5.73
C ASN A 104 -1.09 -16.27 -4.55
N GLU A 105 -0.55 -16.28 -3.34
CA GLU A 105 -1.36 -16.50 -2.14
C GLU A 105 -2.37 -15.37 -1.94
N VAL A 106 -3.59 -15.79 -1.61
CA VAL A 106 -4.71 -14.90 -1.30
C VAL A 106 -5.06 -14.99 0.18
N PRO A 107 -5.73 -14.00 0.76
CA PRO A 107 -6.20 -14.09 2.14
C PRO A 107 -7.02 -15.35 2.38
N GLU A 108 -6.88 -16.00 3.54
CA GLU A 108 -7.70 -17.14 3.93
C GLU A 108 -9.20 -16.80 3.96
N GLN A 109 -9.52 -15.54 4.29
CA GLN A 109 -10.89 -15.01 4.32
C GLN A 109 -10.96 -13.74 3.45
N PRO A 110 -10.95 -13.87 2.10
CA PRO A 110 -10.82 -12.74 1.20
C PRO A 110 -11.95 -11.71 1.30
N GLU A 111 -13.17 -12.16 1.54
CA GLU A 111 -14.34 -11.27 1.71
C GLU A 111 -14.27 -10.49 3.04
N HIS A 112 -13.78 -11.12 4.10
CA HIS A 112 -13.58 -10.44 5.38
C HIS A 112 -12.48 -9.38 5.24
N PHE A 113 -11.34 -9.74 4.66
CA PHE A 113 -10.24 -8.82 4.40
C PHE A 113 -10.70 -7.62 3.55
N ARG A 114 -11.40 -7.90 2.43
CA ARG A 114 -11.98 -6.84 1.57
C ARG A 114 -12.88 -5.91 2.37
N ARG A 115 -13.77 -6.43 3.20
CA ARG A 115 -14.68 -5.61 4.01
C ARG A 115 -13.91 -4.68 4.96
N VAL A 116 -12.92 -5.20 5.69
CA VAL A 116 -12.09 -4.41 6.62
C VAL A 116 -11.36 -3.30 5.88
N VAL A 117 -10.76 -3.62 4.74
CA VAL A 117 -10.06 -2.62 3.90
C VAL A 117 -11.03 -1.55 3.40
N VAL A 118 -12.19 -1.94 2.88
CA VAL A 118 -13.19 -0.98 2.36
C VAL A 118 -13.69 -0.08 3.48
N GLU A 119 -14.00 -0.61 4.66
CA GLU A 119 -14.42 0.19 5.82
C GLU A 119 -13.35 1.21 6.22
N ALA A 120 -12.09 0.81 6.29
CA ALA A 120 -10.97 1.70 6.62
C ALA A 120 -10.79 2.81 5.58
N VAL A 121 -10.74 2.45 4.30
CA VAL A 121 -10.54 3.42 3.21
C VAL A 121 -11.73 4.37 3.08
N GLU A 122 -12.97 3.88 3.18
CA GLU A 122 -14.17 4.73 3.16
C GLU A 122 -14.24 5.67 4.39
N GLY A 123 -13.74 5.23 5.54
CA GLY A 123 -13.55 6.11 6.72
C GLY A 123 -12.60 7.26 6.42
N ILE A 124 -11.47 6.99 5.76
CA ILE A 124 -10.52 8.02 5.33
C ILE A 124 -11.17 8.97 4.30
N VAL A 125 -11.90 8.42 3.33
CA VAL A 125 -12.63 9.22 2.32
C VAL A 125 -13.64 10.16 2.99
N ALA A 126 -14.40 9.67 3.95
CA ALA A 126 -15.41 10.46 4.66
C ALA A 126 -14.79 11.61 5.47
N ALA A 127 -13.61 11.37 6.08
CA ALA A 127 -12.89 12.37 6.88
C ALA A 127 -12.22 13.49 6.07
N HIS A 128 -12.05 13.32 4.74
CA HIS A 128 -11.22 14.19 3.91
C HIS A 128 -11.91 14.69 2.63
N ALA A 129 -13.20 15.04 2.70
CA ALA A 129 -13.95 15.53 1.55
C ALA A 129 -13.24 16.73 0.87
N GLY A 130 -13.04 16.64 -0.45
CA GLY A 130 -12.39 17.67 -1.25
C GLY A 130 -10.85 17.68 -1.24
N HIS A 131 -10.22 16.89 -0.40
CA HIS A 131 -8.76 16.82 -0.26
C HIS A 131 -8.12 15.80 -1.20
N ARG A 132 -6.79 15.88 -1.34
CA ARG A 132 -5.91 14.83 -1.87
C ARG A 132 -5.21 14.15 -0.72
N VAL A 133 -5.43 12.85 -0.55
CA VAL A 133 -4.92 12.06 0.57
C VAL A 133 -4.03 10.94 0.06
N ALA A 134 -2.80 10.84 0.57
CA ALA A 134 -1.91 9.73 0.31
C ALA A 134 -2.01 8.68 1.43
N VAL A 135 -2.13 7.42 1.04
CA VAL A 135 -2.29 6.26 1.91
C VAL A 135 -1.23 5.23 1.56
N VAL A 136 -0.23 5.07 2.43
CA VAL A 136 0.81 4.05 2.24
C VAL A 136 0.37 2.73 2.86
N CYS A 137 0.22 1.72 2.01
CA CYS A 137 -0.32 0.41 2.38
C CYS A 137 0.34 -0.73 1.58
N HIS A 138 -0.39 -1.76 1.18
CA HIS A 138 0.12 -3.02 0.65
C HIS A 138 -0.58 -3.44 -0.64
N GLY A 139 -0.02 -4.45 -1.31
CA GLY A 139 -0.55 -4.96 -2.56
C GLY A 139 -1.96 -5.53 -2.44
N GLY A 140 -2.23 -6.33 -1.40
CA GLY A 140 -3.56 -6.88 -1.13
C GLY A 140 -4.59 -5.81 -0.80
N VAL A 141 -4.20 -4.80 0.01
CA VAL A 141 -5.06 -3.65 0.36
C VAL A 141 -5.48 -2.87 -0.90
N ILE A 142 -4.52 -2.56 -1.78
CA ILE A 142 -4.79 -1.84 -3.04
C ILE A 142 -5.73 -2.65 -3.92
N ASN A 143 -5.46 -3.96 -4.09
CA ASN A 143 -6.32 -4.85 -4.86
C ASN A 143 -7.73 -4.94 -4.27
N ALA A 144 -7.86 -5.13 -2.95
CA ALA A 144 -9.15 -5.26 -2.28
C ALA A 144 -10.04 -4.03 -2.51
N TYR A 145 -9.48 -2.81 -2.37
CA TYR A 145 -10.25 -1.59 -2.59
C TYR A 145 -10.51 -1.31 -4.07
N ALA A 146 -9.50 -1.49 -4.95
CA ALA A 146 -9.68 -1.31 -6.39
C ALA A 146 -10.69 -2.31 -6.97
N ALA A 147 -10.66 -3.57 -6.54
CA ALA A 147 -11.63 -4.60 -6.90
C ALA A 147 -13.05 -4.22 -6.45
N HIS A 148 -13.21 -3.68 -5.23
CA HIS A 148 -14.49 -3.17 -4.75
C HIS A 148 -15.04 -2.06 -5.66
N VAL A 149 -14.21 -1.09 -6.04
CA VAL A 149 -14.62 0.03 -6.93
C VAL A 149 -15.00 -0.46 -8.33
N LEU A 150 -14.30 -1.47 -8.85
CA LEU A 150 -14.51 -2.01 -10.20
C LEU A 150 -15.57 -3.12 -10.27
N GLY A 151 -16.05 -3.63 -9.13
CA GLY A 151 -16.95 -4.79 -9.08
C GLY A 151 -16.26 -6.09 -9.53
N ILE A 152 -14.96 -6.26 -9.23
CA ILE A 152 -14.17 -7.45 -9.54
C ILE A 152 -14.17 -8.39 -8.35
N ASP A 153 -14.39 -9.69 -8.58
CA ASP A 153 -14.38 -10.69 -7.52
C ASP A 153 -12.97 -11.19 -7.19
N ASP A 154 -12.06 -11.19 -8.17
CA ASP A 154 -10.67 -11.62 -8.00
C ASP A 154 -9.95 -10.75 -6.94
N PRO A 155 -9.45 -11.33 -5.84
CA PRO A 155 -8.80 -10.59 -4.76
C PRO A 155 -7.42 -10.04 -5.11
N LEU A 156 -6.76 -10.56 -6.16
CA LEU A 156 -5.41 -10.16 -6.62
C LEU A 156 -5.36 -10.06 -8.15
N PHE A 157 -6.18 -9.18 -8.75
CA PHE A 157 -6.30 -9.06 -10.20
C PHE A 157 -5.12 -8.33 -10.87
N PHE A 158 -4.28 -7.63 -10.10
CA PHE A 158 -3.03 -7.05 -10.60
C PHE A 158 -1.96 -7.02 -9.52
N LEU A 159 -0.69 -6.86 -9.93
CA LEU A 159 0.44 -6.73 -9.01
C LEU A 159 0.94 -5.28 -8.99
N PRO A 160 0.65 -4.50 -7.95
CA PRO A 160 1.22 -3.18 -7.79
C PRO A 160 2.75 -3.27 -7.63
N THR A 161 3.50 -2.43 -8.34
CA THR A 161 4.94 -2.26 -8.13
C THR A 161 5.22 -1.62 -6.77
N TYR A 162 6.37 -1.89 -6.13
CA TYR A 162 6.76 -1.19 -4.90
C TYR A 162 6.78 0.33 -5.13
N THR A 163 6.23 1.07 -4.18
CA THR A 163 5.97 2.51 -4.21
C THR A 163 5.07 3.02 -5.35
N SER A 164 4.45 2.13 -6.16
CA SER A 164 3.49 2.59 -7.16
C SER A 164 2.29 3.27 -6.54
N ILE A 165 1.72 4.20 -7.29
CA ILE A 165 0.56 5.00 -6.91
C ILE A 165 -0.64 4.54 -7.73
N SER A 166 -1.75 4.25 -7.07
CA SER A 166 -3.06 4.02 -7.69
C SER A 166 -3.99 5.16 -7.29
N ARG A 167 -4.56 5.87 -8.28
CA ARG A 167 -5.38 7.06 -8.07
C ARG A 167 -6.85 6.75 -8.19
N ILE A 168 -7.61 7.18 -7.18
CA ILE A 168 -9.05 6.97 -7.13
C ILE A 168 -9.72 8.31 -6.81
N PHE A 169 -10.73 8.68 -7.58
CA PHE A 169 -11.59 9.81 -7.27
C PHE A 169 -12.82 9.35 -6.48
N ALA A 170 -13.09 10.06 -5.40
CA ALA A 170 -14.25 9.85 -4.56
C ALA A 170 -15.14 11.10 -4.57
N ALA A 171 -16.34 10.98 -5.18
CA ALA A 171 -17.35 12.02 -5.16
C ALA A 171 -18.07 12.06 -3.81
N SER A 172 -18.57 13.23 -3.42
CA SER A 172 -19.39 13.42 -2.20
C SER A 172 -20.75 12.73 -2.29
N THR A 173 -21.18 12.40 -3.48
CA THR A 173 -22.42 11.68 -3.79
C THR A 173 -22.31 10.16 -3.66
N GLY A 174 -21.09 9.64 -3.42
CA GLY A 174 -20.85 8.22 -3.16
C GLY A 174 -20.13 7.47 -4.28
N GLU A 175 -20.04 8.05 -5.48
CA GLU A 175 -19.39 7.42 -6.62
C GLU A 175 -17.87 7.35 -6.41
N ARG A 176 -17.29 6.27 -6.93
CA ARG A 176 -15.85 6.03 -6.96
C ARG A 176 -15.42 5.75 -8.40
N SER A 177 -14.28 6.29 -8.81
CA SER A 177 -13.70 5.97 -10.12
C SER A 177 -12.19 5.84 -10.03
N ILE A 178 -11.64 4.85 -10.74
CA ILE A 178 -10.19 4.67 -10.84
C ILE A 178 -9.69 5.55 -11.97
N ALA A 179 -8.80 6.50 -11.63
CA ALA A 179 -8.12 7.34 -12.61
C ALA A 179 -6.92 6.62 -13.23
N SER A 180 -6.16 5.90 -12.40
CA SER A 180 -4.99 5.12 -12.83
C SER A 180 -4.66 4.04 -11.80
N LEU A 181 -3.97 3.00 -12.26
CA LEU A 181 -3.39 1.97 -11.43
C LEU A 181 -1.89 1.84 -11.72
N ASN A 182 -1.11 1.58 -10.66
CA ASN A 182 0.29 1.19 -10.78
C ASN A 182 1.21 2.25 -11.44
N GLU A 183 1.01 3.54 -11.16
CA GLU A 183 1.93 4.59 -11.61
C GLU A 183 3.27 4.45 -10.90
N ALA A 184 4.36 4.28 -11.66
CA ALA A 184 5.71 4.07 -11.14
C ALA A 184 6.77 4.91 -11.88
N ALA A 185 6.37 6.05 -12.45
CA ALA A 185 7.25 6.90 -13.25
C ALA A 185 8.44 7.46 -12.44
N HIS A 186 8.27 7.67 -11.14
CA HIS A 186 9.32 8.11 -10.21
C HIS A 186 10.44 7.08 -10.01
N LEU A 187 10.26 5.83 -10.43
CA LEU A 187 11.28 4.77 -10.33
C LEU A 187 12.13 4.61 -11.59
N ARG A 188 11.90 5.43 -12.62
CA ARG A 188 12.51 5.23 -13.94
C ARG A 188 14.04 5.31 -13.93
N ASP A 189 14.61 6.08 -13.00
CA ASP A 189 16.05 6.35 -12.90
C ASP A 189 16.70 5.61 -11.69
N LEU A 190 16.02 4.61 -11.11
CA LEU A 190 16.50 3.78 -10.00
C LEU A 190 17.05 2.43 -10.45
#